data_709bb1a01c4e78439d9e80d45edd84bb
#
_entry.id   709bb1a01c4e78439d9e80d45edd84bb
#
_cell.length_a   1.000
_cell.length_b   1.000
_cell.length_c   1.000
_cell.angle_alpha   90.00
_cell.angle_beta   90.00
_cell.angle_gamma   90.00
#
_symmetry.space_group_name_H-M   'P 1'
#
loop_
_entity.id
_entity.type
_entity.pdbx_description
1 polymer ?
#
loop_
_entity_poly.entity_id
_entity_poly.type
_entity_poly.pdbx_seq_one_letter_code
_entity_poly.pdbx_strand_id
1 'polypeptide(L)'
;DETSLKILNRTHNKDQALKAIQNIQKEFNNYSIDIMFGTPGSNINTLKNDIKYIKKIKPPHISIYSLDIEEETPLHKLIRRRKIELPSSTVVSKQFDLINKSMDEMNYINYEISSFCKKGFKSKHNSNYWCNENYIGYGPGAHSYDKKYRYWNIRDNKEYVNRINNRKSYFESEKLTNTQKINEFIITRIRTMEGINNLELKNLNGICLFKEKDKEIKYLKDKSLIDVKENRIILTHRGKKIVDNIIEKISF
;
A
#
# COMPACT_ATOMS: atom_id res chain seq x y z
N ASP A 1 6.54 18.70 0.24
CA ASP A 1 7.80 19.18 -0.35
C ASP A 1 7.58 19.72 -1.77
N GLU A 2 7.90 20.99 -1.99
CA GLU A 2 7.65 21.71 -3.25
C GLU A 2 8.46 21.14 -4.43
N THR A 3 9.69 20.69 -4.15
CA THR A 3 10.57 20.10 -5.18
C THR A 3 9.99 18.78 -5.68
N SER A 4 9.52 17.93 -4.78
CA SER A 4 8.88 16.65 -5.13
C SER A 4 7.60 16.88 -5.94
N LEU A 5 6.76 17.84 -5.56
CA LEU A 5 5.53 18.17 -6.32
C LEU A 5 5.86 18.57 -7.75
N LYS A 6 6.85 19.42 -7.96
CA LYS A 6 7.29 19.84 -9.31
C LYS A 6 7.85 18.68 -10.14
N ILE A 7 8.73 17.87 -9.57
CA ILE A 7 9.33 16.71 -10.26
C ILE A 7 8.26 15.67 -10.63
N LEU A 8 7.30 15.44 -9.74
CA LEU A 8 6.18 14.54 -9.99
C LEU A 8 5.09 15.13 -10.87
N ASN A 9 5.32 16.34 -11.41
CA ASN A 9 4.38 17.06 -12.28
C ASN A 9 2.97 17.20 -11.68
N ARG A 10 2.90 17.48 -10.36
CA ARG A 10 1.63 17.71 -9.69
C ARG A 10 1.08 19.09 -10.05
N THR A 11 -0.22 19.18 -10.28
CA THR A 11 -0.92 20.41 -10.69
C THR A 11 -1.09 21.41 -9.54
N HIS A 12 -0.86 21.00 -8.30
CA HIS A 12 -0.96 21.83 -7.10
C HIS A 12 0.42 22.06 -6.46
N ASN A 13 0.52 23.14 -5.72
CA ASN A 13 1.68 23.48 -4.90
C ASN A 13 1.39 23.21 -3.41
N LYS A 14 2.40 23.41 -2.57
CA LYS A 14 2.32 23.20 -1.12
C LYS A 14 1.21 24.03 -0.47
N ASP A 15 1.08 25.32 -0.81
CA ASP A 15 0.10 26.20 -0.18
C ASP A 15 -1.33 25.80 -0.54
N GLN A 16 -1.55 25.40 -1.77
CA GLN A 16 -2.84 24.85 -2.22
C GLN A 16 -3.18 23.55 -1.47
N ALA A 17 -2.21 22.65 -1.28
CA ALA A 17 -2.41 21.42 -0.48
C ALA A 17 -2.78 21.73 0.97
N LEU A 18 -2.06 22.65 1.62
CA LEU A 18 -2.35 23.05 3.00
C LEU A 18 -3.71 23.74 3.13
N LYS A 19 -4.08 24.59 2.18
CA LYS A 19 -5.41 25.24 2.14
C LYS A 19 -6.52 24.21 1.95
N ALA A 20 -6.33 23.22 1.08
CA ALA A 20 -7.28 22.13 0.88
C ALA A 20 -7.49 21.34 2.19
N ILE A 21 -6.42 20.99 2.90
CA ILE A 21 -6.50 20.32 4.19
C ILE A 21 -7.26 21.16 5.22
N GLN A 22 -6.96 22.47 5.32
CA GLN A 22 -7.67 23.38 6.22
C GLN A 22 -9.17 23.46 5.93
N ASN A 23 -9.56 23.45 4.64
CA ASN A 23 -10.96 23.45 4.26
C ASN A 23 -11.64 22.13 4.63
N ILE A 24 -10.99 20.99 4.36
CA ILE A 24 -11.52 19.67 4.73
C ILE A 24 -11.72 19.56 6.26
N GLN A 25 -10.78 20.09 7.06
CA GLN A 25 -10.87 20.07 8.52
C GLN A 25 -12.07 20.84 9.09
N LYS A 26 -12.59 21.82 8.35
CA LYS A 26 -13.79 22.58 8.77
C LYS A 26 -15.07 21.79 8.56
N GLU A 27 -15.09 20.95 7.52
CA GLU A 27 -16.30 20.26 7.07
C GLU A 27 -16.36 18.79 7.52
N PHE A 28 -15.20 18.15 7.74
CA PHE A 28 -15.12 16.72 7.99
C PHE A 28 -14.24 16.38 9.18
N ASN A 29 -14.75 15.52 10.06
CA ASN A 29 -13.99 14.93 11.17
C ASN A 29 -13.29 13.64 10.77
N ASN A 30 -13.71 12.98 9.69
CA ASN A 30 -13.14 11.73 9.18
C ASN A 30 -12.66 11.94 7.74
N TYR A 31 -11.36 12.08 7.60
CA TYR A 31 -10.67 12.27 6.32
C TYR A 31 -9.30 11.61 6.35
N SER A 32 -8.74 11.38 5.18
CA SER A 32 -7.37 10.89 5.01
C SER A 32 -6.51 11.89 4.26
N ILE A 33 -5.24 11.94 4.57
CA ILE A 33 -4.23 12.59 3.75
C ILE A 33 -3.20 11.56 3.29
N ASP A 34 -2.67 11.76 2.08
CA ASP A 34 -1.66 10.91 1.50
C ASP A 34 -0.33 11.66 1.43
N ILE A 35 0.74 10.97 1.83
CA ILE A 35 2.11 11.48 1.77
C ILE A 35 2.98 10.45 1.06
N MET A 36 3.76 10.93 0.13
CA MET A 36 4.71 10.10 -0.61
C MET A 36 6.12 10.42 -0.15
N PHE A 37 6.92 9.39 0.17
CA PHE A 37 8.35 9.52 0.46
C PHE A 37 9.20 8.77 -0.57
N GLY A 38 10.52 8.87 -0.49
CA GLY A 38 11.39 8.27 -1.52
C GLY A 38 11.29 8.96 -2.88
N THR A 39 10.73 10.16 -2.94
CA THR A 39 10.58 10.94 -4.17
C THR A 39 11.90 11.55 -4.61
N PRO A 40 12.12 11.75 -5.90
CA PRO A 40 13.31 12.46 -6.39
C PRO A 40 13.46 13.83 -5.71
N GLY A 41 14.67 14.16 -5.31
CA GLY A 41 14.97 15.40 -4.59
C GLY A 41 14.61 15.37 -3.09
N SER A 42 13.87 14.37 -2.62
CA SER A 42 13.56 14.25 -1.20
C SER A 42 14.74 13.72 -0.38
N ASN A 43 14.82 14.16 0.86
CA ASN A 43 15.80 13.70 1.83
C ASN A 43 15.19 13.67 3.25
N ILE A 44 15.99 13.35 4.24
CA ILE A 44 15.54 13.28 5.64
C ILE A 44 15.02 14.63 6.15
N ASN A 45 15.59 15.76 5.71
CA ASN A 45 15.17 17.09 6.19
C ASN A 45 13.83 17.51 5.56
N THR A 46 13.61 17.23 4.28
CA THR A 46 12.31 17.48 3.63
C THR A 46 11.20 16.68 4.31
N LEU A 47 11.45 15.41 4.59
CA LEU A 47 10.50 14.54 5.31
C LEU A 47 10.24 15.02 6.75
N LYS A 48 11.28 15.48 7.48
CA LYS A 48 11.09 16.09 8.82
C LYS A 48 10.15 17.30 8.78
N ASN A 49 10.20 18.08 7.70
CA ASN A 49 9.29 19.21 7.54
C ASN A 49 7.85 18.75 7.29
N ASP A 50 7.65 17.71 6.46
CA ASP A 50 6.32 17.13 6.26
C ASP A 50 5.75 16.56 7.58
N ILE A 51 6.58 15.88 8.37
CA ILE A 51 6.20 15.38 9.71
C ILE A 51 5.79 16.51 10.65
N LYS A 52 6.46 17.69 10.61
CA LYS A 52 6.02 18.87 11.40
C LYS A 52 4.60 19.31 11.02
N TYR A 53 4.25 19.27 9.73
CA TYR A 53 2.88 19.56 9.29
C TYR A 53 1.90 18.50 9.79
N ILE A 54 2.23 17.21 9.70
CA ILE A 54 1.40 16.13 10.26
C ILE A 54 1.14 16.37 11.74
N LYS A 55 2.19 16.71 12.51
CA LYS A 55 2.09 16.98 13.95
C LYS A 55 1.18 18.17 14.25
N LYS A 56 1.14 19.17 13.38
CA LYS A 56 0.26 20.35 13.51
C LYS A 56 -1.19 20.02 13.10
N ILE A 57 -1.36 19.34 11.99
CA ILE A 57 -2.66 19.01 11.38
C ILE A 57 -3.38 17.92 12.18
N LYS A 58 -2.66 16.90 12.63
CA LYS A 58 -3.18 15.73 13.37
C LYS A 58 -4.35 15.06 12.67
N PRO A 59 -4.25 14.70 11.38
CA PRO A 59 -5.35 14.09 10.64
C PRO A 59 -5.80 12.78 11.30
N PRO A 60 -7.07 12.37 11.15
CA PRO A 60 -7.55 11.10 11.73
C PRO A 60 -6.94 9.87 11.06
N HIS A 61 -6.63 9.95 9.78
CA HIS A 61 -6.00 8.89 8.98
C HIS A 61 -4.93 9.45 8.05
N ILE A 62 -3.86 8.69 7.82
CA ILE A 62 -2.76 9.05 6.93
C ILE A 62 -2.30 7.80 6.19
N SER A 63 -2.16 7.89 4.85
CA SER A 63 -1.38 6.94 4.06
C SER A 63 -0.01 7.53 3.78
N ILE A 64 1.05 6.83 4.14
CA ILE A 64 2.44 7.25 3.87
C ILE A 64 3.15 6.11 3.15
N TYR A 65 3.36 6.26 1.85
CA TYR A 65 3.90 5.20 1.00
C TYR A 65 5.11 5.67 0.20
N SER A 66 6.00 4.72 -0.08
CA SER A 66 7.15 4.96 -0.95
C SER A 66 6.70 5.19 -2.38
N LEU A 67 7.41 6.09 -3.08
CA LEU A 67 7.23 6.23 -4.52
C LEU A 67 7.57 4.90 -5.20
N ASP A 68 6.63 4.39 -5.99
CA ASP A 68 6.84 3.31 -6.94
C ASP A 68 6.89 3.87 -8.36
N ILE A 69 7.75 3.29 -9.21
CA ILE A 69 8.00 3.79 -10.56
C ILE A 69 7.33 2.85 -11.57
N GLU A 70 6.19 3.27 -12.04
CA GLU A 70 5.48 2.59 -13.11
C GLU A 70 6.23 2.72 -14.44
N GLU A 71 6.39 1.61 -15.14
CA GLU A 71 7.00 1.57 -16.48
C GLU A 71 6.22 2.46 -17.45
N GLU A 72 6.92 2.95 -18.49
CA GLU A 72 6.36 3.79 -19.55
C GLU A 72 5.89 5.19 -19.13
N THR A 73 5.88 5.51 -17.83
CA THR A 73 5.55 6.87 -17.37
C THR A 73 6.60 7.89 -17.79
N PRO A 74 6.24 9.19 -17.89
CA PRO A 74 7.23 10.24 -18.13
C PRO A 74 8.36 10.25 -17.09
N LEU A 75 8.06 9.97 -15.83
CA LEU A 75 9.04 9.91 -14.75
C LEU A 75 10.02 8.75 -14.98
N HIS A 76 9.54 7.56 -15.32
CA HIS A 76 10.40 6.42 -15.67
C HIS A 76 11.35 6.74 -16.81
N LYS A 77 10.85 7.41 -17.87
CA LYS A 77 11.68 7.84 -19.02
C LYS A 77 12.77 8.84 -18.60
N LEU A 78 12.47 9.78 -17.69
CA LEU A 78 13.44 10.74 -17.18
C LEU A 78 14.52 10.09 -16.31
N ILE A 79 14.15 9.16 -15.46
CA ILE A 79 15.09 8.36 -14.63
C ILE A 79 15.99 7.51 -15.53
N ARG A 80 15.42 6.79 -16.49
CA ARG A 80 16.18 5.96 -17.43
C ARG A 80 17.18 6.78 -18.26
N ARG A 81 16.86 8.04 -18.58
CA ARG A 81 17.74 8.99 -19.26
C ARG A 81 18.71 9.71 -18.30
N ARG A 82 18.77 9.32 -17.02
CA ARG A 82 19.60 9.94 -15.97
C ARG A 82 19.38 11.46 -15.82
N LYS A 83 18.21 11.95 -16.16
CA LYS A 83 17.82 13.36 -15.95
C LYS A 83 17.29 13.62 -14.54
N ILE A 84 16.84 12.57 -13.86
CA ILE A 84 16.34 12.60 -12.49
C ILE A 84 16.97 11.41 -11.75
N GLU A 85 17.46 11.66 -10.54
CA GLU A 85 18.00 10.64 -9.66
C GLU A 85 17.03 10.35 -8.51
N LEU A 86 16.89 9.06 -8.20
CA LEU A 86 16.14 8.61 -7.03
C LEU A 86 17.02 8.63 -5.79
N PRO A 87 16.45 8.84 -4.59
CA PRO A 87 17.17 8.61 -3.35
C PRO A 87 17.66 7.17 -3.28
N SER A 88 18.84 6.97 -2.70
CA SER A 88 19.36 5.61 -2.50
C SER A 88 18.44 4.81 -1.56
N SER A 89 18.47 3.48 -1.69
CA SER A 89 17.71 2.57 -0.81
C SER A 89 18.01 2.81 0.68
N THR A 90 19.24 3.20 1.00
CA THR A 90 19.63 3.60 2.37
C THR A 90 18.87 4.84 2.85
N VAL A 91 18.70 5.85 1.99
CA VAL A 91 17.93 7.07 2.33
C VAL A 91 16.46 6.72 2.51
N VAL A 92 15.88 5.95 1.59
CA VAL A 92 14.48 5.50 1.66
C VAL A 92 14.23 4.68 2.92
N SER A 93 15.16 3.78 3.28
CA SER A 93 15.08 3.01 4.53
C SER A 93 15.12 3.91 5.77
N LYS A 94 15.98 4.93 5.81
CA LYS A 94 16.03 5.90 6.92
C LYS A 94 14.76 6.76 6.97
N GLN A 95 14.17 7.11 5.83
CA GLN A 95 12.88 7.80 5.77
C GLN A 95 11.77 6.94 6.36
N PHE A 96 11.71 5.66 6.01
CA PHE A 96 10.75 4.70 6.58
C PHE A 96 10.88 4.59 8.10
N ASP A 97 12.12 4.51 8.63
CA ASP A 97 12.38 4.46 10.08
C ASP A 97 11.88 5.73 10.77
N LEU A 98 12.17 6.90 10.19
CA LEU A 98 11.73 8.19 10.72
C LEU A 98 10.22 8.32 10.74
N ILE A 99 9.52 7.87 9.68
CA ILE A 99 8.06 7.87 9.59
C ILE A 99 7.48 7.04 10.73
N ASN A 100 7.87 5.76 10.82
CA ASN A 100 7.31 4.85 11.83
C ASN A 100 7.53 5.36 13.25
N LYS A 101 8.76 5.81 13.56
CA LYS A 101 9.08 6.41 14.85
C LYS A 101 8.21 7.64 15.14
N SER A 102 8.06 8.54 14.17
CA SER A 102 7.29 9.77 14.36
C SER A 102 5.78 9.51 14.51
N MET A 103 5.24 8.53 13.78
CA MET A 103 3.83 8.16 13.90
C MET A 103 3.54 7.50 15.25
N ASP A 104 4.44 6.65 15.74
CA ASP A 104 4.36 6.03 17.07
C ASP A 104 4.41 7.08 18.19
N GLU A 105 5.36 8.01 18.14
CA GLU A 105 5.46 9.16 19.07
C GLU A 105 4.18 10.03 19.10
N MET A 106 3.43 10.06 18.01
CA MET A 106 2.15 10.76 17.90
C MET A 106 0.93 9.87 18.24
N ASN A 107 1.17 8.64 18.72
CA ASN A 107 0.13 7.64 19.05
C ASN A 107 -0.78 7.27 17.87
N TYR A 108 -0.25 7.22 16.65
CA TYR A 108 -0.96 6.62 15.53
C TYR A 108 -0.79 5.11 15.50
N ILE A 109 -1.85 4.40 15.16
CA ILE A 109 -1.87 2.95 14.98
C ILE A 109 -1.45 2.65 13.54
N ASN A 110 -0.31 1.97 13.34
CA ASN A 110 0.10 1.46 12.04
C ASN A 110 -0.60 0.13 11.79
N TYR A 111 -1.77 0.13 11.15
CA TYR A 111 -2.60 -1.06 10.99
C TYR A 111 -2.28 -1.88 9.73
N GLU A 112 -1.54 -1.30 8.79
CA GLU A 112 -0.93 -1.97 7.63
C GLU A 112 0.35 -1.23 7.22
N ILE A 113 1.08 -1.71 6.22
CA ILE A 113 2.43 -1.23 5.88
C ILE A 113 2.51 0.29 5.71
N SER A 114 1.56 0.88 5.00
CA SER A 114 1.59 2.28 4.58
C SER A 114 0.60 3.17 5.30
N SER A 115 -0.35 2.62 6.07
CA SER A 115 -1.43 3.41 6.66
C SER A 115 -1.38 3.49 8.17
N PHE A 116 -1.64 4.68 8.65
CA PHE A 116 -1.64 5.05 10.06
C PHE A 116 -2.96 5.74 10.41
N CYS A 117 -3.52 5.47 11.57
CA CYS A 117 -4.77 6.11 12.00
C CYS A 117 -4.81 6.35 13.50
N LYS A 118 -5.63 7.31 13.92
CA LYS A 118 -6.06 7.41 15.31
C LYS A 118 -7.05 6.29 15.63
N LYS A 119 -7.21 5.97 16.90
CA LYS A 119 -8.19 4.96 17.36
C LYS A 119 -9.59 5.27 16.80
N GLY A 120 -10.20 4.30 16.14
CA GLY A 120 -11.52 4.41 15.51
C GLY A 120 -11.54 4.94 14.08
N PHE A 121 -10.39 5.31 13.50
CA PHE A 121 -10.30 5.89 12.14
C PHE A 121 -9.59 4.99 11.13
N LYS A 122 -9.53 3.68 11.39
CA LYS A 122 -9.02 2.70 10.41
C LYS A 122 -9.86 2.78 9.13
N SER A 123 -9.23 2.90 7.96
CA SER A 123 -9.93 2.96 6.67
C SER A 123 -10.69 1.66 6.42
N LYS A 124 -12.01 1.74 6.33
CA LYS A 124 -12.87 0.60 5.97
C LYS A 124 -12.56 0.13 4.55
N HIS A 125 -12.38 1.05 3.62
CA HIS A 125 -12.07 0.75 2.22
C HIS A 125 -10.77 -0.05 2.10
N ASN A 126 -9.65 0.44 2.65
CA ASN A 126 -8.38 -0.27 2.61
C ASN A 126 -8.47 -1.63 3.33
N SER A 127 -9.16 -1.66 4.48
CA SER A 127 -9.32 -2.90 5.25
C SER A 127 -10.08 -3.98 4.48
N ASN A 128 -11.06 -3.62 3.66
CA ASN A 128 -11.80 -4.58 2.83
C ASN A 128 -10.88 -5.27 1.82
N TYR A 129 -9.94 -4.55 1.19
CA TYR A 129 -8.95 -5.17 0.31
C TYR A 129 -8.04 -6.14 1.09
N TRP A 130 -7.56 -5.72 2.26
CA TRP A 130 -6.71 -6.57 3.09
C TRP A 130 -7.44 -7.80 3.65
N CYS A 131 -8.76 -7.73 3.78
CA CYS A 131 -9.61 -8.85 4.20
C CYS A 131 -10.10 -9.72 3.05
N ASN A 132 -9.70 -9.45 1.80
CA ASN A 132 -10.18 -10.15 0.61
C ASN A 132 -11.71 -10.15 0.49
N GLU A 133 -12.36 -9.03 0.87
CA GLU A 133 -13.79 -8.88 0.68
C GLU A 133 -14.13 -8.56 -0.78
N ASN A 134 -15.35 -8.90 -1.19
CA ASN A 134 -15.82 -8.59 -2.53
C ASN A 134 -15.82 -7.07 -2.77
N TYR A 135 -15.44 -6.68 -3.98
CA TYR A 135 -15.53 -5.29 -4.40
C TYR A 135 -15.84 -5.16 -5.89
N ILE A 136 -16.45 -4.04 -6.26
CA ILE A 136 -16.77 -3.69 -7.65
C ILE A 136 -16.02 -2.41 -8.00
N GLY A 137 -15.25 -2.47 -9.09
CA GLY A 137 -14.55 -1.33 -9.66
C GLY A 137 -15.36 -0.67 -10.77
N TYR A 138 -15.50 0.64 -10.71
CA TYR A 138 -16.17 1.44 -11.72
C TYR A 138 -15.17 2.27 -12.50
N GLY A 139 -15.37 2.36 -13.81
CA GLY A 139 -14.53 3.14 -14.71
C GLY A 139 -13.50 2.32 -15.49
N PRO A 140 -12.81 2.94 -16.46
CA PRO A 140 -11.79 2.29 -17.28
C PRO A 140 -10.62 1.78 -16.43
N GLY A 141 -10.18 0.56 -16.69
CA GLY A 141 -9.07 -0.08 -15.98
C GLY A 141 -9.38 -0.47 -14.53
N ALA A 142 -10.59 -0.26 -14.02
CA ALA A 142 -10.95 -0.63 -12.65
C ALA A 142 -11.07 -2.15 -12.51
N HIS A 143 -10.65 -2.66 -11.36
CA HIS A 143 -10.72 -4.08 -11.03
C HIS A 143 -11.90 -4.38 -10.12
N SER A 144 -12.46 -5.60 -10.24
CA SER A 144 -13.47 -6.15 -9.34
C SER A 144 -13.07 -7.54 -8.87
N TYR A 145 -13.62 -8.00 -7.75
CA TYR A 145 -13.31 -9.27 -7.15
C TYR A 145 -14.51 -9.84 -6.40
N ASP A 146 -14.79 -11.15 -6.58
CA ASP A 146 -15.93 -11.84 -5.95
C ASP A 146 -15.53 -13.15 -5.24
N LYS A 147 -14.28 -13.30 -4.83
CA LYS A 147 -13.66 -14.51 -4.23
C LYS A 147 -13.48 -15.70 -5.19
N LYS A 148 -14.14 -15.69 -6.34
CA LYS A 148 -14.04 -16.74 -7.38
C LYS A 148 -13.36 -16.25 -8.63
N TYR A 149 -13.68 -15.02 -9.01
CA TYR A 149 -13.19 -14.36 -10.21
C TYR A 149 -12.56 -13.03 -9.88
N ARG A 150 -11.57 -12.67 -10.68
CA ARG A 150 -11.07 -11.30 -10.79
C ARG A 150 -11.52 -10.76 -12.14
N TYR A 151 -11.93 -9.51 -12.15
CA TYR A 151 -12.37 -8.79 -13.33
C TYR A 151 -11.54 -7.54 -13.49
N TRP A 152 -11.32 -7.10 -14.72
CA TRP A 152 -10.72 -5.81 -15.04
C TRP A 152 -11.42 -5.17 -16.22
N ASN A 153 -11.79 -3.92 -16.07
CA ASN A 153 -12.43 -3.14 -17.10
C ASN A 153 -11.40 -2.74 -18.16
N ILE A 154 -11.85 -2.52 -19.39
CA ILE A 154 -11.03 -2.02 -20.48
C ILE A 154 -10.39 -0.70 -20.06
N ARG A 155 -9.08 -0.55 -20.31
CA ARG A 155 -8.30 0.63 -19.89
C ARG A 155 -8.52 1.85 -20.76
N ASP A 156 -8.84 1.65 -22.04
CA ASP A 156 -9.12 2.77 -22.97
C ASP A 156 -10.44 3.45 -22.64
N ASN A 157 -10.40 4.73 -22.36
CA ASN A 157 -11.56 5.51 -21.94
C ASN A 157 -12.65 5.56 -23.01
N LYS A 158 -12.27 5.72 -24.29
CA LYS A 158 -13.23 5.85 -25.40
C LYS A 158 -13.90 4.52 -25.66
N GLU A 159 -13.12 3.45 -25.71
CA GLU A 159 -13.62 2.10 -25.92
C GLU A 159 -14.51 1.64 -24.76
N TYR A 160 -14.14 1.95 -23.51
CA TYR A 160 -14.96 1.65 -22.34
C TYR A 160 -16.35 2.30 -22.44
N VAL A 161 -16.40 3.60 -22.74
CA VAL A 161 -17.66 4.34 -22.93
C VAL A 161 -18.45 3.79 -24.11
N ASN A 162 -17.79 3.53 -25.25
CA ASN A 162 -18.42 2.97 -26.44
C ASN A 162 -19.08 1.62 -26.15
N ARG A 163 -18.39 0.71 -25.44
CA ARG A 163 -18.95 -0.60 -25.11
C ARG A 163 -20.14 -0.52 -24.18
N ILE A 164 -20.09 0.34 -23.16
CA ILE A 164 -21.24 0.55 -22.26
C ILE A 164 -22.45 1.07 -23.04
N ASN A 165 -22.26 2.10 -23.87
CA ASN A 165 -23.35 2.69 -24.65
C ASN A 165 -23.99 1.71 -25.64
N ASN A 166 -23.18 0.79 -26.18
CA ASN A 166 -23.63 -0.25 -27.09
C ASN A 166 -24.01 -1.58 -26.38
N ARG A 167 -24.07 -1.61 -25.05
CA ARG A 167 -24.39 -2.81 -24.22
C ARG A 167 -23.49 -4.01 -24.51
N LYS A 168 -22.23 -3.77 -24.86
CA LYS A 168 -21.21 -4.80 -25.07
C LYS A 168 -20.44 -5.04 -23.78
N SER A 169 -19.81 -6.24 -23.66
CA SER A 169 -18.91 -6.50 -22.54
C SER A 169 -17.78 -5.48 -22.51
N TYR A 170 -17.58 -4.82 -21.37
CA TYR A 170 -16.55 -3.81 -21.13
C TYR A 170 -15.47 -4.28 -20.15
N PHE A 171 -15.49 -5.54 -19.76
CA PHE A 171 -14.52 -6.15 -18.86
C PHE A 171 -14.06 -7.52 -19.37
N GLU A 172 -12.92 -7.93 -18.87
CA GLU A 172 -12.39 -9.28 -18.94
C GLU A 172 -12.40 -9.91 -17.55
N SER A 173 -12.27 -11.23 -17.46
CA SER A 173 -12.26 -11.94 -16.19
C SER A 173 -11.41 -13.19 -16.23
N GLU A 174 -10.86 -13.57 -15.09
CA GLU A 174 -10.22 -14.86 -14.86
C GLU A 174 -10.83 -15.57 -13.66
N LYS A 175 -10.94 -16.89 -13.76
CA LYS A 175 -11.33 -17.73 -12.62
C LYS A 175 -10.08 -18.04 -11.80
N LEU A 176 -10.10 -17.69 -10.53
CA LEU A 176 -8.95 -17.90 -9.66
C LEU A 176 -8.78 -19.38 -9.31
N THR A 177 -7.58 -19.89 -9.50
CA THR A 177 -7.14 -21.19 -9.02
C THR A 177 -7.00 -21.20 -7.50
N ASN A 178 -6.92 -22.38 -6.90
CA ASN A 178 -6.69 -22.47 -5.44
C ASN A 178 -5.34 -21.85 -5.05
N THR A 179 -4.29 -22.07 -5.82
CA THR A 179 -2.96 -21.47 -5.59
C THR A 179 -3.02 -19.96 -5.64
N GLN A 180 -3.70 -19.36 -6.61
CA GLN A 180 -3.88 -17.90 -6.67
C GLN A 180 -4.59 -17.36 -5.42
N LYS A 181 -5.66 -18.03 -4.95
CA LYS A 181 -6.38 -17.63 -3.73
C LYS A 181 -5.50 -17.70 -2.48
N ILE A 182 -4.67 -18.73 -2.36
CA ILE A 182 -3.70 -18.87 -1.27
C ILE A 182 -2.70 -17.72 -1.31
N ASN A 183 -2.12 -17.45 -2.49
CA ASN A 183 -1.16 -16.37 -2.66
C ASN A 183 -1.78 -15.00 -2.38
N GLU A 184 -3.00 -14.75 -2.83
CA GLU A 184 -3.72 -13.51 -2.49
C GLU A 184 -3.94 -13.35 -0.99
N PHE A 185 -4.31 -14.43 -0.29
CA PHE A 185 -4.45 -14.41 1.16
C PHE A 185 -3.11 -14.06 1.83
N ILE A 186 -2.01 -14.68 1.39
CA ILE A 186 -0.66 -14.39 1.91
C ILE A 186 -0.30 -12.92 1.65
N ILE A 187 -0.43 -12.46 0.40
CA ILE A 187 -0.09 -11.11 -0.03
C ILE A 187 -0.83 -10.03 0.76
N THR A 188 -2.11 -10.22 0.99
CA THR A 188 -2.93 -9.24 1.69
C THR A 188 -2.72 -9.28 3.20
N ARG A 189 -2.75 -10.46 3.81
CA ARG A 189 -2.68 -10.59 5.27
C ARG A 189 -1.32 -10.23 5.84
N ILE A 190 -0.23 -10.61 5.18
CA ILE A 190 1.13 -10.31 5.68
C ILE A 190 1.38 -8.81 5.81
N ARG A 191 0.72 -7.98 5.00
CA ARG A 191 0.86 -6.52 5.03
C ARG A 191 0.11 -5.85 6.20
N THR A 192 -0.77 -6.57 6.87
CA THR A 192 -1.53 -6.03 8.02
C THR A 192 -0.79 -6.23 9.35
N MET A 193 -1.19 -5.46 10.36
CA MET A 193 -0.67 -5.63 11.72
C MET A 193 -1.06 -6.98 12.35
N GLU A 194 -2.17 -7.56 11.90
CA GLU A 194 -2.65 -8.86 12.36
C GLU A 194 -1.85 -10.02 11.74
N GLY A 195 -1.24 -9.81 10.58
CA GLY A 195 -0.46 -10.80 9.86
C GLY A 195 -1.28 -11.98 9.31
N ILE A 196 -0.58 -13.01 8.86
CA ILE A 196 -1.18 -14.24 8.34
C ILE A 196 -1.64 -15.11 9.50
N ASN A 197 -2.92 -15.41 9.58
CA ASN A 197 -3.45 -16.44 10.48
C ASN A 197 -3.44 -17.80 9.76
N ASN A 198 -2.57 -18.71 10.21
CA ASN A 198 -2.42 -20.03 9.60
C ASN A 198 -3.67 -20.92 9.76
N LEU A 199 -4.44 -20.76 10.85
CA LEU A 199 -5.70 -21.51 11.02
C LEU A 199 -6.76 -21.02 10.03
N GLU A 200 -6.87 -19.69 9.82
CA GLU A 200 -7.76 -19.10 8.83
C GLU A 200 -7.40 -19.62 7.43
N LEU A 201 -6.13 -19.58 7.04
CA LEU A 201 -5.66 -20.08 5.75
C LEU A 201 -5.97 -21.58 5.59
N LYS A 202 -5.73 -22.38 6.61
CA LYS A 202 -6.05 -23.83 6.59
C LYS A 202 -7.53 -24.09 6.42
N ASN A 203 -8.37 -23.35 7.12
CA ASN A 203 -9.84 -23.52 7.03
C ASN A 203 -10.39 -23.10 5.67
N LEU A 204 -9.86 -22.03 5.06
CA LEU A 204 -10.33 -21.51 3.78
C LEU A 204 -9.80 -22.30 2.58
N ASN A 205 -8.55 -22.75 2.62
CA ASN A 205 -7.83 -23.28 1.46
C ASN A 205 -7.22 -24.67 1.67
N GLY A 206 -7.34 -25.26 2.86
CA GLY A 206 -6.78 -26.57 3.19
C GLY A 206 -5.26 -26.60 3.40
N ILE A 207 -4.57 -25.45 3.34
CA ILE A 207 -3.10 -25.35 3.42
C ILE A 207 -2.64 -24.91 4.80
N CYS A 208 -1.69 -25.65 5.35
CA CYS A 208 -0.98 -25.28 6.58
C CYS A 208 0.37 -24.66 6.21
N LEU A 209 0.46 -23.34 6.23
CA LEU A 209 1.66 -22.61 5.82
C LEU A 209 2.89 -22.98 6.65
N PHE A 210 2.72 -23.20 7.94
CA PHE A 210 3.80 -23.65 8.83
C PHE A 210 4.38 -25.02 8.46
N LYS A 211 3.57 -25.89 7.82
CA LYS A 211 4.04 -27.19 7.34
C LYS A 211 4.70 -27.06 5.96
N GLU A 212 4.02 -26.39 5.05
CA GLU A 212 4.45 -26.31 3.64
C GLU A 212 5.68 -25.41 3.44
N LYS A 213 5.85 -24.38 4.29
CA LYS A 213 6.91 -23.37 4.20
C LYS A 213 7.76 -23.29 5.48
N ASP A 214 7.94 -24.43 6.18
CA ASP A 214 8.67 -24.50 7.46
C ASP A 214 10.10 -23.94 7.36
N LYS A 215 10.83 -24.31 6.31
CA LYS A 215 12.22 -23.87 6.10
C LYS A 215 12.31 -22.34 5.86
N GLU A 216 11.43 -21.82 5.02
CA GLU A 216 11.36 -20.39 4.68
C GLU A 216 10.96 -19.56 5.91
N ILE A 217 9.96 -20.02 6.67
CA ILE A 217 9.50 -19.37 7.91
C ILE A 217 10.61 -19.35 8.96
N LYS A 218 11.31 -20.46 9.18
CA LYS A 218 12.47 -20.53 10.10
C LYS A 218 13.56 -19.54 9.65
N TYR A 219 13.94 -19.56 8.37
CA TYR A 219 14.92 -18.64 7.81
C TYR A 219 14.52 -17.17 8.04
N LEU A 220 13.27 -16.79 7.75
CA LEU A 220 12.80 -15.42 7.92
C LEU A 220 12.77 -15.00 9.40
N LYS A 221 12.41 -15.91 10.30
CA LYS A 221 12.43 -15.69 11.74
C LYS A 221 13.86 -15.48 12.25
N ASP A 222 14.81 -16.33 11.85
CA ASP A 222 16.22 -16.23 12.25
C ASP A 222 16.86 -14.93 11.76
N LYS A 223 16.40 -14.40 10.61
CA LYS A 223 16.78 -13.08 10.10
C LYS A 223 16.05 -11.92 10.77
N SER A 224 15.18 -12.18 11.73
CA SER A 224 14.33 -11.19 12.41
C SER A 224 13.49 -10.36 11.43
N LEU A 225 12.97 -10.99 10.38
CA LEU A 225 12.10 -10.38 9.37
C LEU A 225 10.62 -10.60 9.68
N ILE A 226 10.32 -11.69 10.36
CA ILE A 226 8.98 -12.03 10.83
C ILE A 226 9.02 -12.45 12.29
N ASP A 227 7.91 -12.22 12.98
CA ASP A 227 7.59 -12.84 14.26
C ASP A 227 6.55 -13.94 14.06
N VAL A 228 6.71 -15.04 14.80
CA VAL A 228 5.72 -16.12 14.85
C VAL A 228 5.13 -16.14 16.25
N LYS A 229 3.86 -15.78 16.36
CA LYS A 229 3.11 -15.75 17.62
C LYS A 229 1.91 -16.67 17.49
N GLU A 230 1.83 -17.69 18.31
CA GLU A 230 0.79 -18.71 18.23
C GLU A 230 0.66 -19.29 16.81
N ASN A 231 -0.45 -18.99 16.14
CA ASN A 231 -0.73 -19.40 14.75
C ASN A 231 -0.62 -18.26 13.74
N ARG A 232 0.12 -17.18 14.06
CA ARG A 232 0.25 -16.00 13.22
C ARG A 232 1.69 -15.74 12.80
N ILE A 233 1.85 -15.29 11.57
CA ILE A 233 3.10 -14.75 11.01
C ILE A 233 2.91 -13.26 10.84
N ILE A 234 3.71 -12.45 11.53
CA ILE A 234 3.62 -10.99 11.55
C ILE A 234 4.95 -10.41 11.09
N LEU A 235 4.93 -9.37 10.27
CA LEU A 235 6.16 -8.67 9.88
C LEU A 235 6.76 -7.92 11.06
N THR A 236 8.07 -8.05 11.23
CA THR A 236 8.84 -7.12 12.06
C THR A 236 8.99 -5.77 11.36
N HIS A 237 9.49 -4.76 12.07
CA HIS A 237 9.85 -3.48 11.44
C HIS A 237 10.83 -3.64 10.27
N ARG A 238 11.81 -4.56 10.39
CA ARG A 238 12.75 -4.89 9.30
C ARG A 238 12.05 -5.60 8.15
N GLY A 239 11.14 -6.53 8.46
CA GLY A 239 10.37 -7.25 7.45
C GLY A 239 9.49 -6.35 6.59
N LYS A 240 8.88 -5.31 7.18
CA LYS A 240 8.05 -4.36 6.44
C LYS A 240 8.82 -3.68 5.30
N LYS A 241 10.13 -3.45 5.44
CA LYS A 241 10.96 -2.81 4.40
C LYS A 241 11.20 -3.67 3.16
N ILE A 242 11.04 -4.99 3.28
CA ILE A 242 11.32 -5.96 2.21
C ILE A 242 10.17 -6.97 2.08
N VAL A 243 8.95 -6.50 2.30
CA VAL A 243 7.77 -7.37 2.34
C VAL A 243 7.60 -8.19 1.06
N ASP A 244 7.88 -7.61 -0.12
CA ASP A 244 7.70 -8.30 -1.40
C ASP A 244 8.66 -9.51 -1.53
N ASN A 245 9.90 -9.38 -1.08
CA ASN A 245 10.83 -10.51 -1.01
C ASN A 245 10.38 -11.60 -0.01
N ILE A 246 9.71 -11.20 1.08
CA ILE A 246 9.15 -12.16 2.05
C ILE A 246 7.98 -12.90 1.42
N ILE A 247 7.07 -12.16 0.75
CA ILE A 247 5.92 -12.75 0.03
C ILE A 247 6.39 -13.76 -1.00
N GLU A 248 7.38 -13.40 -1.84
CA GLU A 248 7.94 -14.29 -2.85
C GLU A 248 8.41 -15.63 -2.25
N LYS A 249 9.05 -15.59 -1.07
CA LYS A 249 9.55 -16.79 -0.39
C LYS A 249 8.44 -17.69 0.15
N ILE A 250 7.36 -17.13 0.67
CA ILE A 250 6.30 -17.89 1.34
C ILE A 250 5.08 -18.16 0.44
N SER A 251 5.05 -17.64 -0.78
CA SER A 251 4.02 -17.95 -1.80
C SER A 251 4.24 -19.31 -2.46
N PHE A 252 3.22 -19.79 -3.19
CA PHE A 252 3.18 -21.09 -3.87
C PHE A 252 3.22 -20.94 -5.38
#